data_b709e889f6aa3941a1731a48fa22c219
#
_entry.id   b709e889f6aa3941a1731a48fa22c219
#
_cell.length_a   1.000
_cell.length_b   1.000
_cell.length_c   1.000
_cell.angle_alpha   90.00
_cell.angle_beta   90.00
_cell.angle_gamma   90.00
#
_symmetry.space_group_name_H-M   'P 1'
#
loop_
_entity.id
_entity.type
_entity.pdbx_description
1 polymer ?
#
loop_
_entity_poly.entity_id
_entity_poly.type
_entity_poly.pdbx_seq_one_letter_code
_entity_poly.pdbx_strand_id
1 'polypeptide(L)'
;SAVEEIEIPSNITNIQPGAFVGLSNLGWIEADEANPAYVTVDGVLYTADGTVLLAFPAAWTGTFQVPERVKSFAESAFDGTNLECIDARSCALEQTGSIPETVKLLE
;
A
#
# COMPACT_ATOMS: atom_id res chain seq x y z
N SER A 1 8.87 -18.20 8.84
CA SER A 1 9.85 -17.17 8.58
C SER A 1 9.38 -15.84 9.13
N ALA A 2 10.32 -14.99 9.47
CA ALA A 2 10.00 -13.68 10.02
C ALA A 2 9.42 -12.76 8.95
N VAL A 3 8.47 -11.92 9.37
CA VAL A 3 7.92 -10.86 8.53
C VAL A 3 9.02 -9.82 8.31
N GLU A 4 9.19 -9.39 7.07
CA GLU A 4 10.19 -8.40 6.72
C GLU A 4 9.65 -6.98 6.85
N GLU A 5 10.54 -6.07 7.19
CA GLU A 5 10.25 -4.65 7.26
C GLU A 5 11.19 -3.89 6.34
N ILE A 6 10.66 -2.90 5.64
CA ILE A 6 11.44 -2.02 4.78
C ILE A 6 11.36 -0.60 5.31
N GLU A 7 12.52 0.05 5.45
CA GLU A 7 12.60 1.45 5.84
C GLU A 7 12.92 2.31 4.61
N ILE A 8 12.23 3.43 4.50
CA ILE A 8 12.45 4.40 3.42
C ILE A 8 13.05 5.66 4.03
N PRO A 9 14.34 5.92 3.82
CA PRO A 9 15.00 7.11 4.35
C PRO A 9 14.43 8.41 3.79
N SER A 10 14.67 9.51 4.48
CA SER A 10 14.16 10.82 4.07
C SER A 10 14.68 11.31 2.72
N ASN A 11 15.81 10.78 2.26
CA ASN A 11 16.41 11.17 0.97
C ASN A 11 15.87 10.35 -0.22
N ILE A 12 15.05 9.35 0.02
CA ILE A 12 14.43 8.56 -1.06
C ILE A 12 13.13 9.24 -1.45
N THR A 13 13.12 9.88 -2.61
CA THR A 13 11.96 10.64 -3.09
C THR A 13 11.38 10.10 -4.39
N ASN A 14 11.93 9.00 -4.90
CA ASN A 14 11.44 8.38 -6.13
C ASN A 14 11.51 6.86 -6.03
N ILE A 15 10.35 6.23 -5.89
CA ILE A 15 10.22 4.77 -5.82
C ILE A 15 9.50 4.32 -7.08
N GLN A 16 10.11 3.42 -7.84
CA GLN A 16 9.51 2.92 -9.07
C GLN A 16 8.26 2.10 -8.80
N PRO A 17 7.25 2.17 -9.65
CA PRO A 17 6.09 1.28 -9.54
C PRO A 17 6.55 -0.18 -9.55
N GLY A 18 6.00 -0.97 -8.65
CA GLY A 18 6.35 -2.39 -8.57
C GLY A 18 7.62 -2.69 -7.79
N ALA A 19 8.24 -1.68 -7.15
CA ALA A 19 9.48 -1.90 -6.39
C ALA A 19 9.32 -2.94 -5.29
N PHE A 20 8.12 -3.12 -4.76
CA PHE A 20 7.85 -4.06 -3.67
C PHE A 20 7.13 -5.31 -4.13
N VAL A 21 6.92 -5.48 -5.42
CA VAL A 21 6.27 -6.67 -5.98
C VAL A 21 7.20 -7.88 -5.81
N GLY A 22 6.64 -9.01 -5.43
CA GLY A 22 7.40 -10.23 -5.22
C GLY A 22 7.95 -10.42 -3.82
N LEU A 23 7.79 -9.43 -2.94
CA LEU A 23 8.25 -9.51 -1.55
C LEU A 23 7.15 -10.14 -0.69
N SER A 24 6.94 -11.44 -0.85
CA SER A 24 5.81 -12.14 -0.23
C SER A 24 5.85 -12.16 1.30
N ASN A 25 7.01 -11.93 1.90
CA ASN A 25 7.16 -11.88 3.35
C ASN A 25 7.14 -10.45 3.91
N LEU A 26 6.98 -9.45 3.04
CA LEU A 26 6.95 -8.07 3.49
C LEU A 26 5.68 -7.79 4.27
N GLY A 27 5.82 -7.39 5.53
CA GLY A 27 4.71 -7.13 6.42
C GLY A 27 4.63 -5.70 6.94
N TRP A 28 5.63 -4.87 6.64
CA TRP A 28 5.65 -3.48 7.15
C TRP A 28 6.55 -2.60 6.31
N ILE A 29 6.05 -1.43 5.94
CA ILE A 29 6.84 -0.40 5.26
C ILE A 29 6.82 0.84 6.15
N GLU A 30 8.00 1.37 6.46
CA GLU A 30 8.14 2.54 7.33
C GLU A 30 8.92 3.63 6.60
N ALA A 31 8.30 4.78 6.39
CA ALA A 31 8.98 5.95 5.82
C ALA A 31 9.42 6.86 6.96
N ASP A 32 10.61 7.46 6.83
CA ASP A 32 11.10 8.45 7.78
C ASP A 32 10.12 9.62 7.83
N GLU A 33 9.82 10.15 9.03
CA GLU A 33 8.91 11.29 9.21
C GLU A 33 9.33 12.51 8.40
N ALA A 34 10.62 12.65 8.15
CA ALA A 34 11.17 13.79 7.39
C ALA A 34 11.10 13.58 5.89
N ASN A 35 10.60 12.44 5.41
CA ASN A 35 10.52 12.19 3.98
C ASN A 35 9.48 13.12 3.34
N PRO A 36 9.87 13.94 2.34
CA PRO A 36 8.95 14.91 1.75
C PRO A 36 8.01 14.33 0.70
N ALA A 37 8.29 13.11 0.21
CA ALA A 37 7.55 12.52 -0.91
C ALA A 37 6.60 11.40 -0.49
N TYR A 38 6.85 10.76 0.64
CA TYR A 38 6.12 9.56 1.05
C TYR A 38 5.74 9.61 2.51
N VAL A 39 4.62 8.97 2.83
CA VAL A 39 4.19 8.76 4.20
C VAL A 39 3.71 7.31 4.34
N THR A 40 3.94 6.72 5.51
CA THR A 40 3.42 5.40 5.81
C THR A 40 2.47 5.48 7.00
N VAL A 41 1.39 4.71 6.93
CA VAL A 41 0.43 4.57 8.02
C VAL A 41 0.18 3.08 8.20
N ASP A 42 0.42 2.60 9.39
CA ASP A 42 0.24 1.18 9.72
C ASP A 42 0.97 0.24 8.76
N GLY A 43 2.16 0.64 8.35
CA GLY A 43 3.00 -0.19 7.48
C GLY A 43 2.66 -0.14 6.00
N VAL A 44 1.75 0.73 5.59
CA VAL A 44 1.31 0.89 4.20
C VAL A 44 1.85 2.20 3.62
N LEU A 45 2.35 2.16 2.40
CA LEU A 45 3.00 3.31 1.76
C LEU A 45 2.00 4.13 0.94
N TYR A 46 1.99 5.44 1.18
CA TYR A 46 1.17 6.40 0.46
C TYR A 46 2.02 7.55 -0.06
N THR A 47 1.46 8.33 -1.01
CA THR A 47 2.04 9.64 -1.35
C THR A 47 1.97 10.56 -0.13
N ALA A 48 2.77 11.63 -0.14
CA ALA A 48 2.88 12.54 1.01
C ALA A 48 1.53 13.14 1.43
N ASP A 49 0.62 13.35 0.48
CA ASP A 49 -0.72 13.85 0.76
C ASP A 49 -1.72 12.75 1.17
N GLY A 50 -1.30 11.50 1.08
CA GLY A 50 -2.11 10.36 1.49
C GLY A 50 -3.22 9.97 0.53
N THR A 51 -3.26 10.55 -0.67
CA THR A 51 -4.36 10.31 -1.61
C THR A 51 -4.16 9.10 -2.51
N VAL A 52 -2.90 8.63 -2.66
CA VAL A 52 -2.60 7.47 -3.49
C VAL A 52 -1.92 6.41 -2.62
N LEU A 53 -2.48 5.21 -2.59
CA LEU A 53 -1.86 4.07 -1.94
C LEU A 53 -0.84 3.49 -2.92
N LEU A 54 0.44 3.54 -2.56
CA LEU A 54 1.53 3.17 -3.44
C LEU A 54 1.97 1.70 -3.31
N ALA A 55 1.99 1.19 -2.09
CA ALA A 55 2.42 -0.19 -1.86
C ALA A 55 1.77 -0.75 -0.61
N PHE A 56 1.35 -2.00 -0.69
CA PHE A 56 0.72 -2.71 0.42
C PHE A 56 1.56 -3.95 0.74
N PRO A 57 1.90 -4.16 2.02
CA PRO A 57 2.70 -5.33 2.40
C PRO A 57 2.00 -6.64 2.04
N ALA A 58 2.66 -7.48 1.25
CA ALA A 58 2.05 -8.69 0.70
C ALA A 58 1.80 -9.78 1.75
N ALA A 59 2.48 -9.72 2.89
CA ALA A 59 2.32 -10.73 3.93
C ALA A 59 1.01 -10.59 4.73
N TRP A 60 0.33 -9.46 4.62
CA TRP A 60 -0.93 -9.24 5.35
C TRP A 60 -2.06 -10.06 4.75
N THR A 61 -2.98 -10.50 5.63
CA THR A 61 -4.15 -11.29 5.25
C THR A 61 -5.41 -10.62 5.80
N GLY A 62 -6.57 -11.15 5.42
CA GLY A 62 -7.85 -10.66 5.94
C GLY A 62 -8.37 -9.45 5.17
N THR A 63 -8.96 -8.50 5.87
CA THR A 63 -9.59 -7.31 5.28
C THR A 63 -8.78 -6.06 5.60
N PHE A 64 -8.50 -5.27 4.58
CA PHE A 64 -7.86 -3.96 4.74
C PHE A 64 -8.89 -2.85 4.57
N GLN A 65 -9.00 -1.96 5.55
CA GLN A 65 -9.87 -0.79 5.47
C GLN A 65 -9.08 0.39 4.94
N VAL A 66 -9.51 0.92 3.79
CA VAL A 66 -8.81 2.02 3.12
C VAL A 66 -9.11 3.34 3.85
N PRO A 67 -8.08 4.15 4.16
CA PRO A 67 -8.31 5.46 4.80
C PRO A 67 -9.15 6.39 3.93
N GLU A 68 -9.90 7.28 4.58
CA GLU A 68 -10.82 8.22 3.90
C GLU A 68 -10.17 9.07 2.83
N ARG A 69 -8.91 9.45 3.02
CA ARG A 69 -8.23 10.38 2.10
C ARG A 69 -7.76 9.72 0.82
N VAL A 70 -7.73 8.39 0.76
CA VAL A 70 -7.26 7.68 -0.42
C VAL A 70 -8.27 7.82 -1.55
N LYS A 71 -7.79 8.22 -2.73
CA LYS A 71 -8.62 8.39 -3.92
C LYS A 71 -8.28 7.39 -5.01
N SER A 72 -7.07 6.83 -4.97
CA SER A 72 -6.66 5.86 -5.97
C SER A 72 -5.59 4.93 -5.41
N PHE A 73 -5.40 3.81 -6.10
CA PHE A 73 -4.34 2.85 -5.82
C PHE A 73 -3.34 2.89 -6.98
N ALA A 74 -2.05 2.79 -6.67
CA ALA A 74 -1.04 2.65 -7.70
C ALA A 74 -1.24 1.30 -8.39
N GLU A 75 -0.82 1.21 -9.65
CA GLU A 75 -1.09 0.07 -10.51
C GLU A 75 -0.66 -1.27 -9.91
N SER A 76 0.49 -1.31 -9.23
CA SER A 76 1.01 -2.56 -8.66
C SER A 76 0.93 -2.60 -7.13
N ALA A 77 0.12 -1.74 -6.52
CA ALA A 77 0.05 -1.62 -5.07
C ALA A 77 -0.32 -2.93 -4.37
N PHE A 78 -1.19 -3.72 -4.96
CA PHE A 78 -1.68 -4.96 -4.37
C PHE A 78 -1.20 -6.22 -5.09
N ASP A 79 -0.22 -6.11 -5.98
CA ASP A 79 0.32 -7.28 -6.67
C ASP A 79 0.93 -8.25 -5.66
N GLY A 80 0.56 -9.51 -5.79
CA GLY A 80 1.06 -10.57 -4.91
C GLY A 80 0.48 -10.57 -3.51
N THR A 81 -0.52 -9.75 -3.24
CA THR A 81 -1.13 -9.65 -1.91
C THR A 81 -1.84 -10.94 -1.50
N ASN A 82 -1.82 -11.21 -0.20
CA ASN A 82 -2.57 -12.31 0.41
C ASN A 82 -3.87 -11.85 1.07
N LEU A 83 -4.27 -10.61 0.84
CA LEU A 83 -5.53 -10.09 1.37
C LEU A 83 -6.72 -10.84 0.78
N GLU A 84 -7.77 -10.96 1.56
CA GLU A 84 -9.03 -11.53 1.12
C GLU A 84 -10.00 -10.46 0.65
N CYS A 85 -9.94 -9.27 1.26
CA CYS A 85 -10.89 -8.19 0.98
C CYS A 85 -10.26 -6.82 1.17
N ILE A 86 -10.64 -5.88 0.32
CA ILE A 86 -10.27 -4.47 0.47
C ILE A 86 -11.58 -3.70 0.66
N ASP A 87 -11.71 -3.01 1.80
CA ASP A 87 -12.90 -2.23 2.12
C ASP A 87 -12.62 -0.76 1.83
N ALA A 88 -13.15 -0.26 0.71
CA ALA A 88 -12.98 1.12 0.27
C ALA A 88 -14.24 1.96 0.45
N ARG A 89 -15.20 1.47 1.26
CA ARG A 89 -16.47 2.17 1.43
C ARG A 89 -16.37 3.50 2.17
N SER A 90 -15.30 3.70 2.93
CA SER A 90 -15.09 4.94 3.68
C SER A 90 -14.38 6.02 2.88
N CYS A 91 -13.86 5.72 1.70
CA CYS A 91 -13.15 6.68 0.87
C CYS A 91 -13.88 6.91 -0.45
N ALA A 92 -13.58 8.04 -1.09
CA ALA A 92 -14.15 8.36 -2.40
C ALA A 92 -13.18 7.88 -3.48
N LEU A 93 -13.10 6.58 -3.65
CA LEU A 93 -12.14 5.96 -4.55
C LEU A 93 -12.46 6.29 -6.01
N GLU A 94 -11.51 6.87 -6.72
CA GLU A 94 -11.68 7.27 -8.12
C GLU A 94 -11.08 6.25 -9.09
N GLN A 95 -9.96 5.61 -8.69
CA GLN A 95 -9.31 4.60 -9.51
C GLN A 95 -8.80 3.46 -8.64
N THR A 96 -9.04 2.25 -9.08
CA THR A 96 -8.64 1.06 -8.31
C THR A 96 -7.31 0.47 -8.77
N GLY A 97 -6.78 0.92 -9.94
CA GLY A 97 -5.59 0.28 -10.51
C GLY A 97 -5.86 -1.19 -10.80
N SER A 98 -4.83 -2.02 -10.64
CA SER A 98 -4.94 -3.46 -10.85
C SER A 98 -5.09 -4.17 -9.52
N ILE A 99 -6.29 -4.65 -9.21
CA ILE A 99 -6.55 -5.43 -8.01
C ILE A 99 -6.64 -6.91 -8.42
N PRO A 100 -5.92 -7.82 -7.73
CA PRO A 100 -5.99 -9.24 -8.05
C PRO A 100 -7.41 -9.78 -7.94
N GLU A 101 -7.75 -10.72 -8.80
CA GLU A 101 -9.08 -11.34 -8.82
C GLU A 101 -9.41 -12.09 -7.53
N THR A 102 -8.40 -12.49 -6.78
CA THR A 102 -8.58 -13.20 -5.52
C THR A 102 -9.03 -12.29 -4.38
N VAL A 103 -8.99 -10.97 -4.60
CA VAL A 103 -9.33 -9.98 -3.58
C VAL A 103 -10.70 -9.41 -3.88
N LYS A 104 -11.57 -9.41 -2.88
CA LYS A 104 -12.89 -8.77 -3.01
C LYS A 104 -12.75 -7.27 -2.71
N LEU A 105 -13.30 -6.44 -3.58
CA LEU A 105 -13.30 -5.00 -3.35
C LEU A 105 -14.71 -4.54 -2.95
N LEU A 106 -14.80 -3.85 -1.81
CA LEU A 106 -16.05 -3.22 -1.34
C LEU A 106 -15.94 -1.72 -1.62
N GLU A 107 -16.89 -1.20 -2.38
CA GLU A 107 -16.92 0.22 -2.75
C GLU A 107 -18.13 0.95 -2.19
#